data_7923b1fe9f0c36bbd322c536db464f78
#
_entry.id   7923b1fe9f0c36bbd322c536db464f78
#
_cell.length_a   1.000
_cell.length_b   1.000
_cell.length_c   1.000
_cell.angle_alpha   90.00
_cell.angle_beta   90.00
_cell.angle_gamma   90.00
#
_symmetry.space_group_name_H-M   'P 1'
#
loop_
_entity.id
_entity.type
_entity.pdbx_description
1 polymer ?
#
loop_
_entity_poly.entity_id
_entity_poly.type
_entity_poly.pdbx_seq_one_letter_code
_entity_poly.pdbx_strand_id
1 'polypeptide(L)'
;EWEYILKEMGIRYRIRLPKRHSEGYGLNVNIIDEIDDGILITVDNGIAAIDAIKKAKDKGLYVIIVDHHKPVIDTVTKEVILPEADIIIDPHAIKGQADFNDYCGAGLTYKIAEKLFDEKSSVMKKITSFAAIGTVGDVVPLVKDNRNIVKKGLSTLLDFRGRTTGLAM
;
A
#
# COMPACT_ATOMS: atom_id res chain seq x y z
N GLU A 1 5.01 -6.60 -2.60
CA GLU A 1 3.81 -6.95 -3.38
C GLU A 1 3.73 -6.10 -4.64
N TRP A 2 3.82 -4.77 -4.54
CA TRP A 2 3.79 -3.88 -5.70
C TRP A 2 4.86 -4.19 -6.75
N GLU A 3 6.05 -4.62 -6.33
CA GLU A 3 7.09 -5.08 -7.25
C GLU A 3 6.60 -6.22 -8.16
N TYR A 4 5.89 -7.19 -7.58
CA TYR A 4 5.32 -8.31 -8.35
C TYR A 4 4.23 -7.85 -9.31
N ILE A 5 3.38 -6.91 -8.89
CA ILE A 5 2.33 -6.33 -9.73
C ILE A 5 2.95 -5.64 -10.95
N LEU A 6 3.86 -4.69 -10.70
CA LEU A 6 4.48 -3.89 -11.77
C LEU A 6 5.32 -4.74 -12.73
N LYS A 7 6.03 -5.72 -12.19
CA LYS A 7 6.81 -6.67 -13.00
C LYS A 7 5.94 -7.54 -13.89
N GLU A 8 4.84 -8.07 -13.38
CA GLU A 8 3.89 -8.88 -14.14
C GLU A 8 3.21 -8.06 -15.26
N MET A 9 2.96 -6.77 -14.99
CA MET A 9 2.43 -5.82 -15.98
C MET A 9 3.47 -5.32 -16.98
N GLY A 10 4.76 -5.69 -16.86
CA GLY A 10 5.83 -5.21 -17.72
C GLY A 10 6.16 -3.72 -17.54
N ILE A 11 5.79 -3.12 -16.42
CA ILE A 11 6.00 -1.70 -16.12
C ILE A 11 7.40 -1.51 -15.52
N ARG A 12 8.16 -0.54 -16.03
CA ARG A 12 9.43 -0.13 -15.39
C ARG A 12 9.13 0.62 -14.10
N TYR A 13 9.82 0.27 -13.04
CA TYR A 13 9.63 0.87 -11.72
C TYR A 13 10.96 1.06 -10.99
N ARG A 14 10.93 1.94 -10.02
CA ARG A 14 11.95 2.12 -8.97
C ARG A 14 11.26 2.01 -7.62
N ILE A 15 11.82 1.23 -6.70
CA ILE A 15 11.34 1.17 -5.32
C ILE A 15 12.24 2.01 -4.45
N ARG A 16 11.65 2.85 -3.62
CA ARG A 16 12.32 3.69 -2.64
C ARG A 16 11.74 3.42 -1.25
N LEU A 17 12.59 2.92 -0.36
CA LEU A 17 12.24 2.73 1.05
C LEU A 17 12.89 3.87 1.85
N PRO A 18 12.14 4.59 2.71
CA PRO A 18 12.70 5.61 3.57
C PRO A 18 13.73 5.02 4.54
N LYS A 19 14.84 5.73 4.75
CA LYS A 19 15.82 5.38 5.77
C LYS A 19 15.33 5.89 7.13
N ARG A 20 14.67 5.01 7.88
CA ARG A 20 13.97 5.33 9.14
C ARG A 20 14.74 6.24 10.10
N HIS A 21 16.06 6.04 10.23
CA HIS A 21 16.90 6.82 11.16
C HIS A 21 17.25 8.23 10.68
N SER A 22 17.34 8.46 9.38
CA SER A 22 17.77 9.75 8.80
C SER A 22 16.65 10.52 8.12
N GLU A 23 15.59 9.84 7.67
CA GLU A 23 14.49 10.43 6.88
C GLU A 23 13.15 10.37 7.61
N GLY A 24 13.09 9.66 8.74
CA GLY A 24 11.83 9.47 9.49
C GLY A 24 10.91 8.42 8.87
N TYR A 25 9.64 8.49 9.27
CA TYR A 25 8.61 7.59 8.80
C TYR A 25 7.86 8.18 7.60
N GLY A 26 7.53 7.33 6.63
CA GLY A 26 6.67 7.67 5.51
C GLY A 26 7.34 8.55 4.45
N LEU A 27 6.51 9.20 3.65
CA LEU A 27 6.93 10.08 2.58
C LEU A 27 7.25 11.48 3.12
N ASN A 28 8.43 12.01 2.80
CA ASN A 28 8.82 13.37 3.12
C ASN A 28 9.23 14.15 1.86
N VAL A 29 9.33 15.47 2.01
CA VAL A 29 9.61 16.39 0.89
C VAL A 29 10.94 16.16 0.20
N ASN A 30 11.96 15.63 0.92
CA ASN A 30 13.28 15.38 0.36
C ASN A 30 13.27 14.18 -0.59
N ILE A 31 12.44 13.17 -0.30
CA ILE A 31 12.28 11.99 -1.19
C ILE A 31 11.70 12.43 -2.54
N ILE A 32 10.84 13.43 -2.56
CA ILE A 32 10.24 13.96 -3.80
C ILE A 32 11.29 14.62 -4.68
N ASP A 33 12.36 15.19 -4.12
CA ASP A 33 13.44 15.79 -4.92
C ASP A 33 14.19 14.76 -5.76
N GLU A 34 14.19 13.49 -5.34
CA GLU A 34 14.83 12.39 -6.07
C GLU A 34 14.02 11.90 -7.28
N ILE A 35 12.80 12.43 -7.50
CA ILE A 35 11.88 11.99 -8.56
C ILE A 35 11.71 13.12 -9.57
N ASP A 36 12.05 12.87 -10.82
CA ASP A 36 11.98 13.88 -11.87
C ASP A 36 10.62 13.88 -12.58
N ASP A 37 10.11 12.70 -12.95
CA ASP A 37 8.86 12.54 -13.68
C ASP A 37 8.18 11.20 -13.37
N GLY A 38 6.95 11.04 -13.86
CA GLY A 38 6.23 9.77 -13.86
C GLY A 38 5.12 9.65 -12.82
N ILE A 39 4.89 8.42 -12.38
CA ILE A 39 3.84 8.07 -11.41
C ILE A 39 4.49 7.76 -10.06
N LEU A 40 4.09 8.50 -9.03
CA LEU A 40 4.42 8.21 -7.64
C LEU A 40 3.31 7.36 -7.02
N ILE A 41 3.64 6.14 -6.60
CA ILE A 41 2.73 5.29 -5.83
C ILE A 41 3.27 5.20 -4.41
N THR A 42 2.52 5.70 -3.43
CA THR A 42 2.82 5.48 -2.02
C THR A 42 2.09 4.26 -1.52
N VAL A 43 2.73 3.45 -0.69
CA VAL A 43 2.15 2.21 -0.15
C VAL A 43 2.38 2.20 1.36
N ASP A 44 1.29 2.00 2.11
CA ASP A 44 1.31 1.99 3.58
C ASP A 44 1.75 3.33 4.20
N ASN A 45 1.59 4.39 3.44
CA ASN A 45 1.81 5.78 3.85
C ASN A 45 1.25 6.73 2.78
N GLY A 46 1.24 8.03 3.09
CA GLY A 46 0.90 9.08 2.12
C GLY A 46 -0.32 9.89 2.52
N ILE A 47 -1.31 9.28 3.19
CA ILE A 47 -2.56 10.00 3.54
C ILE A 47 -2.34 11.20 4.45
N ALA A 48 -1.30 11.17 5.27
CA ALA A 48 -0.92 12.28 6.15
C ALA A 48 0.24 13.13 5.61
N ALA A 49 0.82 12.78 4.46
CA ALA A 49 1.99 13.43 3.89
C ALA A 49 1.62 14.64 2.99
N ILE A 50 0.79 15.54 3.50
CA ILE A 50 0.18 16.65 2.75
C ILE A 50 1.22 17.46 1.96
N ASP A 51 2.27 17.94 2.63
CA ASP A 51 3.30 18.79 2.00
C ASP A 51 4.12 18.05 0.94
N ALA A 52 4.44 16.77 1.20
CA ALA A 52 5.20 15.96 0.25
C ALA A 52 4.37 15.65 -1.01
N ILE A 53 3.09 15.33 -0.84
CA ILE A 53 2.17 15.10 -1.96
C ILE A 53 1.97 16.39 -2.75
N LYS A 54 1.75 17.53 -2.06
CA LYS A 54 1.65 18.83 -2.74
C LYS A 54 2.90 19.10 -3.59
N LYS A 55 4.10 18.92 -3.02
CA LYS A 55 5.35 19.08 -3.77
C LYS A 55 5.45 18.14 -4.96
N ALA A 56 5.00 16.90 -4.83
CA ALA A 56 4.94 15.94 -5.94
C ALA A 56 4.02 16.44 -7.07
N LYS A 57 2.86 16.98 -6.72
CA LYS A 57 1.92 17.57 -7.69
C LYS A 57 2.51 18.84 -8.34
N ASP A 58 3.16 19.70 -7.57
CA ASP A 58 3.82 20.91 -8.09
C ASP A 58 4.95 20.57 -9.10
N LYS A 59 5.58 19.38 -8.95
CA LYS A 59 6.53 18.82 -9.95
C LYS A 59 5.86 18.16 -11.15
N GLY A 60 4.54 18.07 -11.19
CA GLY A 60 3.79 17.43 -12.28
C GLY A 60 3.70 15.91 -12.21
N LEU A 61 4.03 15.29 -11.07
CA LEU A 61 3.88 13.85 -10.90
C LEU A 61 2.40 13.45 -10.84
N TYR A 62 2.08 12.28 -11.39
CA TYR A 62 0.80 11.63 -11.14
C TYR A 62 0.89 10.84 -9.84
N VAL A 63 0.03 11.12 -8.87
CA VAL A 63 0.16 10.59 -7.51
C VAL A 63 -0.98 9.64 -7.17
N ILE A 64 -0.60 8.42 -6.77
CA ILE A 64 -1.52 7.40 -6.26
C ILE A 64 -1.15 7.07 -4.81
N ILE A 65 -2.09 7.24 -3.91
CA ILE A 65 -1.93 6.88 -2.49
C ILE A 65 -2.66 5.57 -2.23
N VAL A 66 -1.95 4.57 -1.68
CA VAL A 66 -2.51 3.32 -1.17
C VAL A 66 -2.15 3.24 0.30
N ASP A 67 -3.09 3.65 1.15
CA ASP A 67 -2.86 3.78 2.59
C ASP A 67 -4.07 3.25 3.40
N HIS A 68 -3.87 3.00 4.67
CA HIS A 68 -4.91 2.54 5.60
C HIS A 68 -4.89 3.32 6.93
N HIS A 69 -4.03 4.33 7.02
CA HIS A 69 -3.95 5.18 8.19
C HIS A 69 -5.10 6.20 8.21
N LYS A 70 -5.38 6.74 9.38
CA LYS A 70 -6.38 7.79 9.50
C LYS A 70 -5.87 9.08 8.87
N PRO A 71 -6.68 9.77 8.06
CA PRO A 71 -6.31 11.05 7.48
C PRO A 71 -6.14 12.12 8.57
N VAL A 72 -5.48 13.20 8.19
CA VAL A 72 -5.32 14.37 9.06
C VAL A 72 -6.69 15.00 9.31
N ILE A 73 -6.92 15.44 10.54
CA ILE A 73 -8.14 16.17 10.93
C ILE A 73 -7.73 17.57 11.35
N ASP A 74 -8.36 18.58 10.76
CA ASP A 74 -8.20 19.95 11.20
C ASP A 74 -8.64 20.09 12.68
N THR A 75 -7.77 20.66 13.49
CA THR A 75 -8.02 20.76 14.93
C THR A 75 -9.13 21.74 15.29
N VAL A 76 -9.41 22.72 14.44
CA VAL A 76 -10.39 23.78 14.61
C VAL A 76 -11.72 23.40 13.96
N THR A 77 -11.71 23.13 12.65
CA THR A 77 -12.95 22.85 11.88
C THR A 77 -13.44 21.43 12.07
N LYS A 78 -12.56 20.49 12.54
CA LYS A 78 -12.83 19.05 12.63
C LYS A 78 -13.06 18.37 11.27
N GLU A 79 -12.73 19.06 10.20
CA GLU A 79 -12.80 18.52 8.84
C GLU A 79 -11.61 17.62 8.53
N VAL A 80 -11.84 16.63 7.66
CA VAL A 80 -10.79 15.74 7.15
C VAL A 80 -9.99 16.50 6.10
N ILE A 81 -8.67 16.54 6.28
CA ILE A 81 -7.73 17.09 5.29
C ILE A 81 -7.14 15.91 4.50
N LEU A 82 -7.42 15.87 3.21
CA LEU A 82 -6.83 14.91 2.30
C LEU A 82 -5.74 15.56 1.45
N PRO A 83 -4.66 14.82 1.12
CA PRO A 83 -3.64 15.31 0.20
C PRO A 83 -4.21 15.43 -1.24
N GLU A 84 -3.67 16.36 -2.02
CA GLU A 84 -4.05 16.60 -3.42
C GLU A 84 -3.48 15.51 -4.36
N ALA A 85 -3.79 14.24 -4.11
CA ALA A 85 -3.40 13.14 -4.98
C ALA A 85 -4.41 12.91 -6.10
N ASP A 86 -3.96 12.31 -7.22
CA ASP A 86 -4.85 11.97 -8.33
C ASP A 86 -5.77 10.79 -7.97
N ILE A 87 -5.25 9.84 -7.19
CA ILE A 87 -6.03 8.69 -6.68
C ILE A 87 -5.68 8.46 -5.21
N ILE A 88 -6.69 8.29 -4.38
CA ILE A 88 -6.56 7.88 -2.98
C ILE A 88 -7.33 6.57 -2.79
N ILE A 89 -6.62 5.52 -2.43
CA ILE A 89 -7.17 4.22 -2.04
C ILE A 89 -6.90 4.05 -0.55
N ASP A 90 -7.84 4.52 0.25
CA ASP A 90 -7.78 4.45 1.71
C ASP A 90 -9.20 4.31 2.27
N PRO A 91 -9.49 3.24 3.03
CA PRO A 91 -10.82 3.00 3.59
C PRO A 91 -11.29 4.08 4.57
N HIS A 92 -10.35 4.85 5.12
CA HIS A 92 -10.63 5.92 6.09
C HIS A 92 -10.77 7.31 5.45
N ALA A 93 -10.41 7.47 4.17
CA ALA A 93 -10.40 8.77 3.49
C ALA A 93 -11.81 9.40 3.44
N ILE A 94 -12.84 8.59 3.16
CA ILE A 94 -14.23 9.05 3.09
C ILE A 94 -15.09 8.18 4.00
N LYS A 95 -15.66 8.80 5.04
CA LYS A 95 -16.51 8.10 6.01
C LYS A 95 -17.71 7.41 5.34
N GLY A 96 -17.85 6.11 5.60
CA GLY A 96 -19.00 5.31 5.13
C GLY A 96 -18.91 4.86 3.66
N GLN A 97 -17.79 5.11 2.97
CA GLN A 97 -17.61 4.68 1.59
C GLN A 97 -17.12 3.22 1.49
N ALA A 98 -16.36 2.75 2.46
CA ALA A 98 -15.87 1.38 2.49
C ALA A 98 -16.72 0.49 3.40
N ASP A 99 -17.03 -0.72 2.93
CA ASP A 99 -17.75 -1.76 3.70
C ASP A 99 -16.89 -2.40 4.79
N PHE A 100 -15.56 -2.30 4.65
CA PHE A 100 -14.57 -2.83 5.57
C PHE A 100 -13.33 -1.91 5.61
N ASN A 101 -12.95 -1.47 6.81
CA ASN A 101 -11.93 -0.44 6.99
C ASN A 101 -10.63 -0.95 7.63
N ASP A 102 -10.60 -2.19 8.13
CA ASP A 102 -9.49 -2.69 8.94
C ASP A 102 -8.40 -3.38 8.09
N TYR A 103 -8.23 -3.01 6.83
CA TYR A 103 -7.11 -3.50 6.02
C TYR A 103 -5.77 -2.90 6.51
N CYS A 104 -4.69 -3.65 6.37
CA CYS A 104 -3.33 -3.09 6.34
C CYS A 104 -2.94 -2.72 4.89
N GLY A 105 -1.83 -2.02 4.69
CA GLY A 105 -1.33 -1.65 3.36
C GLY A 105 -1.12 -2.86 2.43
N ALA A 106 -0.66 -4.00 2.98
CA ALA A 106 -0.55 -5.25 2.24
C ALA A 106 -1.92 -5.83 1.84
N GLY A 107 -2.90 -5.78 2.74
CA GLY A 107 -4.28 -6.19 2.46
C GLY A 107 -4.92 -5.37 1.34
N LEU A 108 -4.70 -4.05 1.33
CA LEU A 108 -5.17 -3.18 0.25
C LEU A 108 -4.48 -3.49 -1.08
N THR A 109 -3.17 -3.73 -1.06
CA THR A 109 -2.43 -4.14 -2.26
C THR A 109 -2.98 -5.45 -2.83
N TYR A 110 -3.30 -6.42 -1.96
CA TYR A 110 -3.97 -7.65 -2.37
C TYR A 110 -5.33 -7.37 -3.02
N LYS A 111 -6.15 -6.48 -2.45
CA LYS A 111 -7.47 -6.12 -3.02
C LYS A 111 -7.35 -5.46 -4.40
N ILE A 112 -6.32 -4.65 -4.61
CA ILE A 112 -6.01 -4.09 -5.93
C ILE A 112 -5.61 -5.19 -6.90
N ALA A 113 -4.72 -6.09 -6.48
CA ALA A 113 -4.25 -7.20 -7.33
C ALA A 113 -5.38 -8.16 -7.72
N GLU A 114 -6.37 -8.41 -6.85
CA GLU A 114 -7.59 -9.20 -7.18
C GLU A 114 -8.39 -8.62 -8.37
N LYS A 115 -8.24 -7.31 -8.66
CA LYS A 115 -8.90 -6.66 -9.80
C LYS A 115 -8.06 -6.70 -11.08
N LEU A 116 -6.76 -6.92 -10.94
CA LEU A 116 -5.82 -6.88 -12.06
C LEU A 116 -5.47 -8.27 -12.60
N PHE A 117 -5.53 -9.30 -11.76
CA PHE A 117 -5.05 -10.64 -12.10
C PHE A 117 -6.05 -11.75 -11.78
N ASP A 118 -5.93 -12.84 -12.50
CA ASP A 118 -6.66 -14.08 -12.19
C ASP A 118 -6.21 -14.65 -10.84
N GLU A 119 -7.16 -15.08 -10.01
CA GLU A 119 -6.91 -15.60 -8.65
C GLU A 119 -5.93 -16.79 -8.65
N LYS A 120 -5.92 -17.60 -9.71
CA LYS A 120 -5.06 -18.79 -9.82
C LYS A 120 -3.67 -18.48 -10.38
N SER A 121 -3.40 -17.24 -10.78
CA SER A 121 -2.11 -16.85 -11.33
C SER A 121 -0.98 -16.99 -10.31
N SER A 122 0.25 -17.20 -10.81
CA SER A 122 1.43 -17.32 -9.93
C SER A 122 1.72 -16.04 -9.16
N VAL A 123 1.42 -14.89 -9.76
CA VAL A 123 1.58 -13.58 -9.11
C VAL A 123 0.59 -13.42 -7.95
N MET A 124 -0.69 -13.80 -8.13
CA MET A 124 -1.67 -13.74 -7.05
C MET A 124 -1.33 -14.64 -5.88
N LYS A 125 -0.82 -15.85 -6.12
CA LYS A 125 -0.35 -16.73 -5.03
C LYS A 125 0.73 -16.05 -4.19
N LYS A 126 1.71 -15.39 -4.81
CA LYS A 126 2.76 -14.64 -4.09
C LYS A 126 2.17 -13.47 -3.32
N ILE A 127 1.35 -12.64 -3.95
CA ILE A 127 0.71 -11.49 -3.31
C ILE A 127 -0.14 -11.93 -2.12
N THR A 128 -0.95 -12.99 -2.26
CA THR A 128 -1.77 -13.52 -1.17
C THR A 128 -0.92 -13.96 0.04
N SER A 129 0.23 -14.59 -0.21
CA SER A 129 1.15 -14.99 0.84
C SER A 129 1.74 -13.80 1.60
N PHE A 130 2.18 -12.77 0.88
CA PHE A 130 2.70 -11.55 1.50
C PHE A 130 1.60 -10.73 2.20
N ALA A 131 0.39 -10.67 1.62
CA ALA A 131 -0.75 -10.02 2.25
C ALA A 131 -1.11 -10.67 3.59
N ALA A 132 -1.07 -12.01 3.67
CA ALA A 132 -1.29 -12.71 4.92
C ALA A 132 -0.22 -12.36 5.98
N ILE A 133 1.06 -12.32 5.59
CA ILE A 133 2.16 -11.92 6.50
C ILE A 133 1.97 -10.48 6.95
N GLY A 134 1.68 -9.56 6.03
CA GLY A 134 1.47 -8.14 6.35
C GLY A 134 0.26 -7.95 7.28
N THR A 135 -0.87 -8.61 6.99
CA THR A 135 -2.09 -8.53 7.81
C THR A 135 -1.84 -8.98 9.25
N VAL A 136 -1.06 -10.06 9.45
CA VAL A 136 -0.70 -10.52 10.80
C VAL A 136 0.34 -9.60 11.44
N GLY A 137 1.34 -9.17 10.67
CA GLY A 137 2.43 -8.32 11.15
C GLY A 137 2.00 -6.92 11.58
N ASP A 138 0.97 -6.38 10.93
CA ASP A 138 0.39 -5.07 11.25
C ASP A 138 -0.67 -5.12 12.37
N VAL A 139 -0.93 -6.34 12.88
CA VAL A 139 -1.83 -6.58 14.02
C VAL A 139 -3.27 -6.08 13.79
N VAL A 140 -3.72 -6.01 12.54
CA VAL A 140 -5.11 -5.64 12.23
C VAL A 140 -6.10 -6.77 12.60
N PRO A 141 -7.37 -6.47 12.89
CA PRO A 141 -8.37 -7.47 13.28
C PRO A 141 -8.53 -8.58 12.23
N LEU A 142 -8.40 -9.84 12.65
CA LEU A 142 -8.55 -11.01 11.79
C LEU A 142 -10.04 -11.40 11.63
N VAL A 143 -10.81 -10.46 11.08
CA VAL A 143 -12.24 -10.63 10.80
C VAL A 143 -12.51 -10.43 9.31
N LYS A 144 -13.68 -10.83 8.82
CA LYS A 144 -14.12 -10.62 7.43
C LYS A 144 -13.01 -10.94 6.41
N ASP A 145 -12.67 -9.95 5.56
CA ASP A 145 -11.67 -10.08 4.49
C ASP A 145 -10.27 -10.41 5.02
N ASN A 146 -9.84 -9.79 6.12
CA ASN A 146 -8.54 -10.07 6.71
C ASN A 146 -8.39 -11.54 7.10
N ARG A 147 -9.44 -12.13 7.69
CA ARG A 147 -9.44 -13.55 8.01
C ARG A 147 -9.31 -14.42 6.75
N ASN A 148 -10.00 -14.04 5.68
CA ASN A 148 -9.95 -14.75 4.41
C ASN A 148 -8.57 -14.66 3.75
N ILE A 149 -7.97 -13.46 3.73
CA ILE A 149 -6.62 -13.21 3.23
C ILE A 149 -5.60 -14.09 3.98
N VAL A 150 -5.64 -14.05 5.32
CA VAL A 150 -4.71 -14.84 6.15
C VAL A 150 -4.91 -16.34 5.92
N LYS A 151 -6.15 -16.82 5.89
CA LYS A 151 -6.44 -18.26 5.65
C LYS A 151 -5.93 -18.71 4.28
N LYS A 152 -6.18 -17.94 3.22
CA LYS A 152 -5.70 -18.22 1.86
C LYS A 152 -4.17 -18.17 1.83
N GLY A 153 -3.56 -17.12 2.39
CA GLY A 153 -2.12 -16.93 2.37
C GLY A 153 -1.35 -18.01 3.12
N LEU A 154 -1.84 -18.45 4.27
CA LEU A 154 -1.22 -19.56 5.00
C LEU A 154 -1.21 -20.86 4.19
N SER A 155 -2.25 -21.14 3.41
CA SER A 155 -2.26 -22.33 2.54
C SER A 155 -1.25 -22.23 1.39
N THR A 156 -1.01 -21.02 0.88
CA THR A 156 -0.07 -20.80 -0.23
C THR A 156 1.38 -20.63 0.22
N LEU A 157 1.63 -20.22 1.47
CA LEU A 157 2.99 -20.07 2.02
C LEU A 157 3.81 -21.36 1.96
N LEU A 158 3.17 -22.50 2.19
CA LEU A 158 3.83 -23.81 2.11
C LEU A 158 4.34 -24.13 0.70
N ASP A 159 3.67 -23.64 -0.33
CA ASP A 159 4.05 -23.85 -1.74
C ASP A 159 5.36 -23.10 -2.08
N PHE A 160 5.69 -22.05 -1.35
CA PHE A 160 6.89 -21.23 -1.53
C PHE A 160 8.04 -21.58 -0.61
N ARG A 161 7.87 -22.55 0.27
CA ARG A 161 8.91 -22.99 1.21
C ARG A 161 10.19 -23.36 0.47
N GLY A 162 11.28 -22.70 0.81
CA GLY A 162 12.60 -22.89 0.18
C GLY A 162 12.75 -22.35 -1.25
N ARG A 163 11.72 -21.68 -1.80
CA ARG A 163 11.73 -21.16 -3.19
C ARG A 163 11.82 -19.64 -3.27
N THR A 164 11.59 -18.94 -2.19
CA THR A 164 11.58 -17.46 -2.19
C THR A 164 12.36 -16.95 -1.00
N THR A 165 13.34 -16.08 -1.24
CA THR A 165 14.06 -15.37 -0.18
C THR A 165 13.07 -14.62 0.70
N GLY A 166 13.14 -14.78 2.01
CA GLY A 166 12.20 -14.22 2.97
C GLY A 166 11.01 -15.10 3.32
N LEU A 167 10.67 -16.12 2.49
CA LEU A 167 9.69 -17.17 2.80
C LEU A 167 10.36 -18.53 3.01
N ALA A 168 11.68 -18.56 3.00
CA ALA A 168 12.49 -19.78 3.07
C ALA A 168 12.75 -20.28 4.49
N MET A 169 12.20 -19.61 5.50
CA MET A 169 12.38 -19.99 6.91
C MET A 169 11.32 -20.97 7.38
#